data_982b4bccc977895f1f2adc1c9e91298a
#
_entry.id   982b4bccc977895f1f2adc1c9e91298a
#
_cell.length_a   1.000
_cell.length_b   1.000
_cell.length_c   1.000
_cell.angle_alpha   90.00
_cell.angle_beta   90.00
_cell.angle_gamma   90.00
#
_symmetry.space_group_name_H-M   'P 1'
#
loop_
_entity.id
_entity.type
_entity.pdbx_description
1 polymer ?
#
loop_
_entity_poly.entity_id
_entity_poly.type
_entity_poly.pdbx_seq_one_letter_code
_entity_poly.pdbx_strand_id
1 'polypeptide(L)'
;RTEQGFNDFSAMTGGEGSEHVAGFYDPNHYYLQLFGGQGGRRVYGIDEESLDTLIHEGWHQFFHVLAENVPTWLNEGLAEFLGKFELKQGGKSIELGTLVRARKDNYTRYEDIRTAIREGKYIPIKEFLHLTRDKWDAKDLDVAYAEAWSLAYYALKGNNSAFKKNYIK
;
A
#
# COMPACT_ATOMS: atom_id res chain seq x y z
N ARG A 1 -8.66 1.69 19.52
CA ARG A 1 -9.73 0.66 19.62
C ARG A 1 -9.06 -0.71 19.70
N THR A 2 -9.77 -1.72 20.23
CA THR A 2 -9.28 -3.11 20.25
C THR A 2 -9.49 -3.74 18.88
N GLU A 3 -8.71 -4.79 18.58
CA GLU A 3 -8.88 -5.60 17.36
C GLU A 3 -10.31 -6.16 17.24
N GLN A 4 -10.87 -6.65 18.34
CA GLN A 4 -12.27 -7.10 18.40
C GLN A 4 -13.24 -5.98 17.99
N GLY A 5 -13.08 -4.77 18.50
CA GLY A 5 -13.93 -3.63 18.14
C GLY A 5 -13.78 -3.17 16.69
N PHE A 6 -12.62 -3.42 16.08
CA PHE A 6 -12.40 -3.21 14.64
C PHE A 6 -13.19 -4.25 13.83
N ASN A 7 -13.06 -5.53 14.17
CA ASN A 7 -13.73 -6.63 13.48
C ASN A 7 -15.26 -6.54 13.62
N ASP A 8 -15.75 -6.20 14.82
CA ASP A 8 -17.19 -6.01 15.07
C ASP A 8 -17.76 -4.88 14.20
N PHE A 9 -17.04 -3.76 14.09
CA PHE A 9 -17.49 -2.64 13.27
C PHE A 9 -17.42 -2.98 11.78
N SER A 10 -16.36 -3.64 11.31
CA SER A 10 -16.25 -4.12 9.93
C SER A 10 -17.42 -5.02 9.56
N ALA A 11 -17.76 -5.99 10.41
CA ALA A 11 -18.90 -6.89 10.19
C ALA A 11 -20.25 -6.14 10.14
N MET A 12 -20.43 -5.11 10.97
CA MET A 12 -21.64 -4.29 10.99
C MET A 12 -21.80 -3.41 9.74
N THR A 13 -20.71 -3.02 9.11
CA THR A 13 -20.70 -2.11 7.94
C THR A 13 -20.57 -2.85 6.61
N GLY A 14 -20.63 -4.18 6.62
CA GLY A 14 -20.55 -5.02 5.42
C GLY A 14 -19.14 -5.21 4.89
N GLY A 15 -18.12 -4.81 5.65
CA GLY A 15 -16.73 -5.15 5.38
C GLY A 15 -16.43 -6.58 5.77
N GLU A 16 -15.71 -7.32 4.94
CA GLU A 16 -15.16 -8.60 5.36
C GLU A 16 -14.02 -8.33 6.35
N GLY A 17 -14.31 -8.45 7.65
CA GLY A 17 -13.27 -8.42 8.68
C GLY A 17 -12.31 -9.57 8.44
N SER A 18 -11.14 -9.29 7.90
CA SER A 18 -10.07 -10.28 7.82
C SER A 18 -9.16 -10.11 9.02
N GLU A 19 -8.78 -11.20 9.64
CA GLU A 19 -7.88 -11.24 10.81
C GLU A 19 -6.48 -10.63 10.54
N HIS A 20 -6.21 -10.21 9.31
CA HIS A 20 -4.91 -9.72 8.85
C HIS A 20 -4.95 -8.30 8.24
N VAL A 21 -6.09 -7.62 8.30
CA VAL A 21 -6.21 -6.26 7.74
C VAL A 21 -6.05 -5.22 8.84
N ALA A 22 -4.99 -4.42 8.75
CA ALA A 22 -4.73 -3.33 9.70
C ALA A 22 -5.62 -2.10 9.47
N GLY A 23 -6.25 -1.99 8.29
CA GLY A 23 -7.18 -0.93 7.94
C GLY A 23 -7.77 -1.12 6.55
N PHE A 24 -8.82 -0.38 6.26
CA PHE A 24 -9.38 -0.32 4.91
C PHE A 24 -10.14 0.99 4.66
N TYR A 25 -10.26 1.36 3.40
CA TYR A 25 -11.14 2.42 2.92
C TYR A 25 -12.41 1.83 2.33
N ASP A 26 -13.58 2.30 2.81
CA ASP A 26 -14.88 1.95 2.23
C ASP A 26 -15.30 3.01 1.21
N PRO A 27 -15.29 2.67 -0.11
CA PRO A 27 -15.64 3.62 -1.16
C PRO A 27 -17.15 3.95 -1.20
N ASN A 28 -18.00 3.11 -0.63
CA ASN A 28 -19.45 3.33 -0.62
C ASN A 28 -19.87 4.36 0.43
N HIS A 29 -19.15 4.39 1.55
CA HIS A 29 -19.47 5.26 2.68
C HIS A 29 -18.42 6.34 2.93
N TYR A 30 -17.34 6.38 2.15
CA TYR A 30 -16.25 7.39 2.23
C TYR A 30 -15.57 7.48 3.60
N TYR A 31 -15.41 6.38 4.32
CA TYR A 31 -14.70 6.38 5.59
C TYR A 31 -13.48 5.45 5.59
N LEU A 32 -12.53 5.80 6.45
CA LEU A 32 -11.37 5.00 6.77
C LEU A 32 -11.59 4.29 8.10
N GLN A 33 -11.27 3.01 8.13
CA GLN A 33 -11.23 2.24 9.36
C GLN A 33 -9.81 1.74 9.58
N LEU A 34 -9.28 1.94 10.78
CA LEU A 34 -7.93 1.54 11.16
C LEU A 34 -7.96 0.78 12.48
N PHE A 35 -7.16 -0.26 12.54
CA PHE A 35 -6.80 -0.92 13.78
C PHE A 35 -5.47 -0.34 14.26
N GLY A 36 -5.42 0.18 15.48
CA GLY A 36 -4.19 0.73 16.06
C GLY A 36 -3.31 -0.38 16.61
N GLY A 37 -2.12 -0.54 16.09
CA GLY A 37 -1.11 -1.47 16.61
C GLY A 37 -0.74 -1.19 18.07
N GLN A 38 -0.36 -2.22 18.80
CA GLN A 38 -0.09 -2.14 20.26
C GLN A 38 1.41 -1.94 20.59
N GLY A 39 2.25 -1.59 19.63
CA GLY A 39 3.68 -1.49 19.89
C GLY A 39 4.46 -0.68 18.86
N GLY A 40 5.70 -0.35 19.20
CA GLY A 40 6.63 0.29 18.30
C GLY A 40 6.87 1.78 18.54
N ARG A 41 7.63 2.39 17.62
CA ARG A 41 7.93 3.83 17.66
C ARG A 41 6.67 4.62 17.33
N ARG A 42 6.37 5.63 18.13
CA ARG A 42 5.24 6.52 17.88
C ARG A 42 5.67 7.83 17.23
N VAL A 43 4.89 8.22 16.24
CA VAL A 43 5.01 9.50 15.53
C VAL A 43 3.72 10.28 15.78
N TYR A 44 3.83 11.42 16.45
CA TYR A 44 2.67 12.21 16.88
C TYR A 44 1.61 11.41 17.66
N GLY A 45 2.06 10.41 18.44
CA GLY A 45 1.15 9.56 19.24
C GLY A 45 0.56 8.35 18.49
N ILE A 46 0.80 8.23 17.19
CA ILE A 46 0.40 7.10 16.35
C ILE A 46 1.61 6.19 16.16
N ASP A 47 1.45 4.88 16.26
CA ASP A 47 2.52 3.94 15.93
C ASP A 47 2.80 3.95 14.42
N GLU A 48 4.04 3.65 14.04
CA GLU A 48 4.47 3.76 12.63
C GLU A 48 3.71 2.83 11.70
N GLU A 49 3.30 1.65 12.17
CA GLU A 49 2.54 0.69 11.36
C GLU A 49 1.13 1.20 11.07
N SER A 50 0.44 1.72 12.10
CA SER A 50 -0.85 2.39 11.91
C SER A 50 -0.74 3.63 11.01
N LEU A 51 0.38 4.33 11.04
CA LEU A 51 0.60 5.48 10.17
C LEU A 51 0.85 5.05 8.72
N ASP A 52 1.62 3.98 8.49
CA ASP A 52 1.80 3.39 7.16
C ASP A 52 0.43 3.00 6.56
N THR A 53 -0.40 2.31 7.35
CA THR A 53 -1.76 1.92 6.95
C THR A 53 -2.65 3.14 6.70
N LEU A 54 -2.60 4.15 7.56
CA LEU A 54 -3.37 5.37 7.38
C LEU A 54 -3.04 6.09 6.07
N ILE A 55 -1.76 6.15 5.70
CA ILE A 55 -1.33 6.79 4.46
C ILE A 55 -1.76 5.93 3.26
N HIS A 56 -1.64 4.61 3.35
CA HIS A 56 -2.07 3.68 2.31
C HIS A 56 -3.58 3.85 2.02
N GLU A 57 -4.41 3.71 3.04
CA GLU A 57 -5.87 3.82 2.90
C GLU A 57 -6.33 5.25 2.59
N GLY A 58 -5.64 6.25 3.14
CA GLY A 58 -5.87 7.65 2.81
C GLY A 58 -5.59 7.96 1.34
N TRP A 59 -4.63 7.26 0.72
CA TRP A 59 -4.41 7.34 -0.72
C TRP A 59 -5.63 6.82 -1.49
N HIS A 60 -6.20 5.68 -1.12
CA HIS A 60 -7.39 5.14 -1.78
C HIS A 60 -8.55 6.11 -1.69
N GLN A 61 -8.79 6.72 -0.52
CA GLN A 61 -9.82 7.73 -0.33
C GLN A 61 -9.61 8.96 -1.22
N PHE A 62 -8.40 9.49 -1.24
CA PHE A 62 -8.05 10.65 -2.06
C PHE A 62 -8.18 10.35 -3.55
N PHE A 63 -7.67 9.19 -3.98
CA PHE A 63 -7.61 8.85 -5.38
C PHE A 63 -8.99 8.47 -5.95
N HIS A 64 -9.86 7.89 -5.14
CA HIS A 64 -11.25 7.59 -5.51
C HIS A 64 -12.03 8.86 -5.91
N VAL A 65 -11.76 9.99 -5.26
CA VAL A 65 -12.41 11.27 -5.60
C VAL A 65 -11.85 11.87 -6.90
N LEU A 66 -10.61 11.59 -7.25
CA LEU A 66 -9.93 12.20 -8.39
C LEU A 66 -10.09 11.43 -9.69
N ALA A 67 -10.21 10.11 -9.62
CA ALA A 67 -10.15 9.26 -10.81
C ALA A 67 -11.09 8.05 -10.68
N GLU A 68 -11.98 7.92 -11.66
CA GLU A 68 -12.80 6.73 -11.83
C GLU A 68 -12.05 5.65 -12.63
N ASN A 69 -12.35 4.38 -12.36
CA ASN A 69 -11.84 3.24 -13.13
C ASN A 69 -10.31 3.12 -13.23
N VAL A 70 -9.63 3.40 -12.12
CA VAL A 70 -8.18 3.23 -12.03
C VAL A 70 -7.81 1.75 -12.04
N PRO A 71 -6.80 1.34 -12.84
CA PRO A 71 -6.30 -0.03 -12.78
C PRO A 71 -5.86 -0.41 -11.36
N THR A 72 -6.22 -1.60 -10.90
CA THR A 72 -5.92 -2.09 -9.55
C THR A 72 -4.43 -1.97 -9.22
N TRP A 73 -3.55 -2.41 -10.13
CA TRP A 73 -2.11 -2.32 -9.92
C TRP A 73 -1.59 -0.89 -9.68
N LEU A 74 -2.21 0.11 -10.32
CA LEU A 74 -1.79 1.50 -10.18
C LEU A 74 -2.26 2.07 -8.84
N ASN A 75 -3.51 1.78 -8.47
CA ASN A 75 -4.07 2.22 -7.20
C ASN A 75 -3.29 1.62 -6.02
N GLU A 76 -3.12 0.30 -6.00
CA GLU A 76 -2.38 -0.40 -4.95
C GLU A 76 -0.89 -0.05 -4.95
N GLY A 77 -0.28 0.04 -6.12
CA GLY A 77 1.14 0.37 -6.24
C GLY A 77 1.49 1.78 -5.72
N LEU A 78 0.61 2.75 -5.95
CA LEU A 78 0.79 4.09 -5.40
C LEU A 78 0.51 4.14 -3.90
N ALA A 79 -0.50 3.42 -3.41
CA ALA A 79 -0.79 3.29 -1.98
C ALA A 79 0.40 2.67 -1.23
N GLU A 80 0.93 1.56 -1.73
CA GLU A 80 2.13 0.90 -1.19
C GLU A 80 3.38 1.80 -1.23
N PHE A 81 3.55 2.57 -2.33
CA PHE A 81 4.68 3.50 -2.46
C PHE A 81 4.58 4.65 -1.46
N LEU A 82 3.42 5.25 -1.29
CA LEU A 82 3.20 6.37 -0.39
C LEU A 82 3.18 5.96 1.07
N GLY A 83 2.65 4.78 1.39
CA GLY A 83 2.66 4.19 2.72
C GLY A 83 4.07 3.95 3.27
N LYS A 84 5.10 3.87 2.39
CA LYS A 84 6.50 3.77 2.81
C LYS A 84 7.16 5.14 2.86
N PHE A 85 7.33 5.66 4.05
CA PHE A 85 7.90 6.98 4.29
C PHE A 85 9.02 6.95 5.33
N GLU A 86 9.85 7.98 5.33
CA GLU A 86 10.85 8.24 6.36
C GLU A 86 10.75 9.67 6.86
N LEU A 87 10.71 9.83 8.18
CA LEU A 87 10.77 11.14 8.79
C LEU A 87 12.21 11.65 8.81
N LYS A 88 12.43 12.78 8.20
CA LYS A 88 13.72 13.48 8.16
C LYS A 88 13.71 14.67 9.11
N GLN A 89 14.91 15.13 9.45
CA GLN A 89 15.13 16.37 10.26
C GLN A 89 14.33 16.40 11.58
N GLY A 90 14.26 15.26 12.28
CA GLY A 90 13.53 15.17 13.55
C GLY A 90 12.00 15.30 13.38
N GLY A 91 11.45 14.88 12.26
CA GLY A 91 10.01 14.91 11.99
C GLY A 91 9.52 16.15 11.25
N LYS A 92 10.43 17.05 10.83
CA LYS A 92 10.04 18.30 10.13
C LYS A 92 9.77 18.10 8.65
N SER A 93 10.21 16.99 8.06
CA SER A 93 9.96 16.66 6.65
C SER A 93 9.74 15.15 6.50
N ILE A 94 8.98 14.79 5.47
CA ILE A 94 8.65 13.41 5.12
C ILE A 94 9.27 13.11 3.77
N GLU A 95 10.02 12.03 3.67
CA GLU A 95 10.46 11.46 2.40
C GLU A 95 9.58 10.26 2.07
N LEU A 96 8.82 10.35 0.97
CA LEU A 96 7.92 9.30 0.50
C LEU A 96 8.63 8.30 -0.41
N GLY A 97 8.13 7.08 -0.45
CA GLY A 97 8.63 6.01 -1.31
C GLY A 97 10.07 5.65 -0.96
N THR A 98 10.37 5.58 0.32
CA THR A 98 11.68 5.13 0.76
C THR A 98 11.80 3.62 0.62
N LEU A 99 12.98 3.15 0.19
CA LEU A 99 13.34 1.75 0.36
C LEU A 99 13.61 1.55 1.86
N VAL A 100 12.57 1.30 2.63
CA VAL A 100 12.73 0.95 4.04
C VAL A 100 13.46 -0.39 4.07
N ARG A 101 14.75 -0.36 4.44
CA ARG A 101 15.50 -1.57 4.72
C ARG A 101 14.80 -2.27 5.88
N ALA A 102 14.60 -3.56 5.71
CA ALA A 102 13.89 -4.44 6.62
C ALA A 102 13.96 -3.98 8.08
N ARG A 103 12.82 -3.65 8.65
CA ARG A 103 12.61 -3.71 10.08
C ARG A 103 12.67 -5.19 10.50
N LYS A 104 12.74 -5.44 11.79
CA LYS A 104 13.00 -6.73 12.45
C LYS A 104 12.41 -8.00 11.82
N ASP A 105 11.39 -7.86 10.97
CA ASP A 105 10.61 -8.97 10.40
C ASP A 105 10.87 -9.24 8.90
N ASN A 106 11.92 -8.66 8.32
CA ASN A 106 12.47 -8.95 6.98
C ASN A 106 11.50 -8.85 5.76
N TYR A 107 10.27 -8.42 5.93
CA TYR A 107 9.32 -8.28 4.82
C TYR A 107 9.33 -6.85 4.28
N THR A 108 9.95 -6.67 3.12
CA THR A 108 9.79 -5.46 2.32
C THR A 108 9.32 -5.87 0.94
N ARG A 109 8.47 -5.09 0.30
CA ARG A 109 8.03 -5.31 -1.09
C ARG A 109 9.21 -5.51 -2.05
N TYR A 110 10.36 -4.95 -1.72
CA TYR A 110 11.60 -5.17 -2.48
C TYR A 110 12.12 -6.61 -2.38
N GLU A 111 12.13 -7.20 -1.18
CA GLU A 111 12.57 -8.60 -1.03
C GLU A 111 11.52 -9.57 -1.58
N ASP A 112 10.23 -9.25 -1.45
CA ASP A 112 9.16 -10.05 -1.98
C ASP A 112 9.26 -10.14 -3.52
N ILE A 113 9.38 -9.00 -4.22
CA ILE A 113 9.51 -9.02 -5.68
C ILE A 113 10.82 -9.68 -6.15
N ARG A 114 11.93 -9.48 -5.44
CA ARG A 114 13.18 -10.18 -5.76
C ARG A 114 13.06 -11.68 -5.63
N THR A 115 12.37 -12.14 -4.61
CA THR A 115 12.12 -13.56 -4.37
C THR A 115 11.20 -14.13 -5.43
N ALA A 116 10.09 -13.45 -5.73
CA ALA A 116 9.16 -13.86 -6.78
C ALA A 116 9.85 -13.98 -8.15
N ILE A 117 10.73 -13.03 -8.50
CA ILE A 117 11.50 -13.10 -9.76
C ILE A 117 12.47 -14.30 -9.75
N ARG A 118 13.20 -14.53 -8.67
CA ARG A 118 14.14 -15.67 -8.58
C ARG A 118 13.45 -17.01 -8.64
N GLU A 119 12.24 -17.11 -8.10
CA GLU A 119 11.46 -18.34 -8.07
C GLU A 119 10.56 -18.53 -9.30
N GLY A 120 10.50 -17.55 -10.20
CA GLY A 120 9.63 -17.56 -11.37
C GLY A 120 8.13 -17.47 -11.02
N LYS A 121 7.81 -16.91 -9.85
CA LYS A 121 6.44 -16.76 -9.33
C LYS A 121 5.82 -15.38 -9.62
N TYR A 122 6.55 -14.50 -10.28
CA TYR A 122 6.02 -13.20 -10.68
C TYR A 122 4.89 -13.33 -11.69
N ILE A 123 4.00 -12.35 -11.74
CA ILE A 123 2.92 -12.29 -12.72
C ILE A 123 3.46 -11.62 -13.99
N PRO A 124 3.31 -12.23 -15.19
CA PRO A 124 3.80 -11.60 -16.41
C PRO A 124 3.22 -10.21 -16.61
N ILE A 125 4.06 -9.21 -16.89
CA ILE A 125 3.69 -7.79 -16.92
C ILE A 125 2.46 -7.49 -17.80
N LYS A 126 2.31 -8.17 -18.92
CA LYS A 126 1.14 -8.02 -19.80
C LYS A 126 -0.15 -8.48 -19.14
N GLU A 127 -0.10 -9.54 -18.33
CA GLU A 127 -1.24 -10.02 -17.55
C GLU A 127 -1.49 -9.07 -16.40
N PHE A 128 -0.44 -8.71 -15.64
CA PHE A 128 -0.50 -7.88 -14.46
C PHE A 128 -1.18 -6.53 -14.71
N LEU A 129 -0.82 -5.84 -15.78
CA LEU A 129 -1.39 -4.53 -16.13
C LEU A 129 -2.89 -4.55 -16.45
N HIS A 130 -3.46 -5.74 -16.71
CA HIS A 130 -4.87 -5.93 -17.07
C HIS A 130 -5.65 -6.73 -16.03
N LEU A 131 -5.08 -6.95 -14.84
CA LEU A 131 -5.82 -7.62 -13.77
C LEU A 131 -7.00 -6.77 -13.33
N THR A 132 -8.18 -7.36 -13.36
CA THR A 132 -9.36 -6.84 -12.68
C THR A 132 -9.29 -7.15 -11.18
N ARG A 133 -10.10 -6.52 -10.35
CA ARG A 133 -10.04 -6.70 -8.89
C ARG A 133 -10.23 -8.16 -8.48
N ASP A 134 -11.22 -8.83 -9.04
CA ASP A 134 -11.50 -10.25 -8.78
C ASP A 134 -10.34 -11.17 -9.14
N LYS A 135 -9.65 -10.88 -10.25
CA LYS A 135 -8.46 -11.64 -10.66
C LYS A 135 -7.23 -11.31 -9.82
N TRP A 136 -7.12 -10.09 -9.34
CA TRP A 136 -6.11 -9.67 -8.40
C TRP A 136 -6.23 -10.43 -7.09
N ASP A 137 -7.43 -10.46 -6.51
CA ASP A 137 -7.71 -11.13 -5.25
C ASP A 137 -7.51 -12.66 -5.31
N ALA A 138 -7.53 -13.23 -6.51
CA ALA A 138 -7.21 -14.64 -6.75
C ALA A 138 -5.70 -14.94 -6.91
N LYS A 139 -4.82 -13.93 -6.87
CA LYS A 139 -3.37 -14.10 -6.95
C LYS A 139 -2.74 -14.29 -5.57
N ASP A 140 -1.46 -14.62 -5.57
CA ASP A 140 -0.63 -14.45 -4.39
C ASP A 140 -0.53 -12.93 -4.11
N LEU A 141 -1.21 -12.48 -3.07
CA LEU A 141 -1.33 -11.06 -2.77
C LEU A 141 0.01 -10.41 -2.44
N ASP A 142 0.92 -11.12 -1.77
CA ASP A 142 2.26 -10.57 -1.46
C ASP A 142 3.03 -10.28 -2.74
N VAL A 143 2.96 -11.19 -3.71
CA VAL A 143 3.57 -10.99 -5.03
C VAL A 143 2.87 -9.85 -5.78
N ALA A 144 1.55 -9.83 -5.81
CA ALA A 144 0.79 -8.81 -6.54
C ALA A 144 1.06 -7.40 -6.00
N TYR A 145 1.04 -7.21 -4.68
CA TYR A 145 1.37 -5.93 -4.05
C TYR A 145 2.84 -5.54 -4.27
N ALA A 146 3.77 -6.51 -4.23
CA ALA A 146 5.18 -6.24 -4.47
C ALA A 146 5.46 -5.83 -5.93
N GLU A 147 4.76 -6.43 -6.90
CA GLU A 147 4.84 -6.01 -8.31
C GLU A 147 4.26 -4.62 -8.51
N ALA A 148 3.08 -4.33 -7.95
CA ALA A 148 2.46 -3.01 -8.02
C ALA A 148 3.37 -1.92 -7.45
N TRP A 149 3.90 -2.16 -6.25
CA TRP A 149 4.87 -1.27 -5.62
C TRP A 149 6.11 -1.05 -6.50
N SER A 150 6.66 -2.12 -7.09
CA SER A 150 7.87 -2.03 -7.92
C SER A 150 7.67 -1.17 -9.15
N LEU A 151 6.51 -1.26 -9.80
CA LEU A 151 6.15 -0.43 -10.94
C LEU A 151 5.98 1.05 -10.55
N ALA A 152 5.27 1.32 -9.45
CA ALA A 152 5.11 2.67 -8.92
C ALA A 152 6.48 3.27 -8.53
N TYR A 153 7.31 2.49 -7.84
CA TYR A 153 8.67 2.90 -7.48
C TYR A 153 9.52 3.22 -8.72
N TYR A 154 9.50 2.34 -9.72
CA TYR A 154 10.23 2.56 -10.98
C TYR A 154 9.75 3.83 -11.71
N ALA A 155 8.44 4.05 -11.76
CA ALA A 155 7.85 5.22 -12.41
C ALA A 155 8.24 6.53 -11.69
N LEU A 156 8.22 6.55 -10.36
CA LEU A 156 8.40 7.75 -9.55
C LEU A 156 9.87 8.03 -9.17
N LYS A 157 10.65 6.99 -8.87
CA LYS A 157 12.06 7.10 -8.43
C LYS A 157 13.07 6.64 -9.47
N GLY A 158 12.64 5.83 -10.45
CA GLY A 158 13.51 5.33 -11.52
C GLY A 158 14.16 6.46 -12.30
N ASN A 159 15.34 6.18 -12.85
CA ASN A 159 16.14 7.18 -13.59
C ASN A 159 15.61 7.45 -15.01
N ASN A 160 14.32 7.17 -15.25
CA ASN A 160 13.69 7.37 -16.54
C ASN A 160 13.22 8.82 -16.70
N SER A 161 14.13 9.67 -17.18
CA SER A 161 13.86 11.08 -17.46
C SER A 161 12.68 11.30 -18.45
N ALA A 162 12.41 10.32 -19.32
CA ALA A 162 11.30 10.40 -20.28
C ALA A 162 9.94 10.27 -19.55
N PHE A 163 9.79 9.32 -18.62
CA PHE A 163 8.57 9.17 -17.84
C PHE A 163 8.29 10.43 -17.01
N LYS A 164 9.29 10.92 -16.27
CA LYS A 164 9.15 12.14 -15.45
C LYS A 164 8.78 13.36 -16.28
N LYS A 165 9.40 13.55 -17.46
CA LYS A 165 9.12 14.70 -18.34
C LYS A 165 7.70 14.67 -18.91
N ASN A 166 7.14 13.50 -19.15
CA ASN A 166 5.87 13.37 -19.85
C ASN A 166 4.66 13.28 -18.90
N TYR A 167 4.86 12.81 -17.66
CA TYR A 167 3.75 12.48 -16.75
C TYR A 167 3.80 13.21 -15.40
N ILE A 168 4.93 13.83 -15.05
CA ILE A 168 5.07 14.61 -13.82
C ILE A 168 5.45 16.03 -14.21
N LYS A 169 4.46 16.84 -14.50
CA LYS A 169 4.59 18.29 -14.73
C LYS A 169 4.03 19.06 -13.56
#